data_b917487046b1260b94e027f95bf3c965
#
_entry.id   b917487046b1260b94e027f95bf3c965
#
_cell.length_a   1.000
_cell.length_b   1.000
_cell.length_c   1.000
_cell.angle_alpha   90.00
_cell.angle_beta   90.00
_cell.angle_gamma   90.00
#
_symmetry.space_group_name_H-M   'P 1'
#
loop_
_entity.id
_entity.type
_entity.pdbx_description
1 polymer ?
#
loop_
_entity_poly.entity_id
_entity_poly.type
_entity_poly.pdbx_seq_one_letter_code
_entity_poly.pdbx_strand_id
1 'polypeptide(L)'
;MNILTLSAKNCMSHLLLKDTFDHFSFIEGEITTFNTFTIDGFLKKDFFDEAPEDVHSHWKDVREFCFQIIRGKRTPLSFKIILSLAPENFSDFLLKYEVSGFRPEDIQGMYLNLNYDGTRLTCTTGISLKLFTMDKTLEKAWDEAAQKKLLELELVI
;
A
#
# COMPACT_ATOMS: atom_id res chain seq x y z
N MET A 1 9.18 -9.83 6.97
CA MET A 1 8.92 -8.37 7.10
C MET A 1 10.21 -7.60 6.89
N ASN A 2 10.23 -6.72 5.93
CA ASN A 2 11.36 -5.83 5.67
C ASN A 2 10.99 -4.40 6.04
N ILE A 3 12.00 -3.63 6.47
CA ILE A 3 11.87 -2.19 6.68
C ILE A 3 12.87 -1.51 5.76
N LEU A 4 12.37 -0.74 4.80
CA LEU A 4 13.18 -0.06 3.80
C LEU A 4 13.10 1.44 4.03
N THR A 5 14.25 2.11 3.99
CA THR A 5 14.29 3.58 4.03
C THR A 5 14.18 4.12 2.61
N LEU A 6 13.22 5.02 2.40
CA LEU A 6 12.91 5.55 1.07
C LEU A 6 13.28 7.01 0.95
N SER A 7 13.54 7.43 -0.30
CA SER A 7 13.62 8.85 -0.65
C SER A 7 12.23 9.46 -0.55
N ALA A 8 12.01 10.34 0.41
CA ALA A 8 10.70 10.98 0.62
C ALA A 8 10.26 11.72 -0.64
N LYS A 9 11.13 12.51 -1.26
CA LYS A 9 10.82 13.28 -2.46
C LYS A 9 10.39 12.38 -3.62
N ASN A 10 11.18 11.35 -3.92
CA ASN A 10 10.90 10.46 -5.04
C ASN A 10 9.66 9.61 -4.78
N CYS A 11 9.52 9.10 -3.57
CA CYS A 11 8.36 8.30 -3.21
C CYS A 11 7.07 9.11 -3.26
N MET A 12 7.07 10.33 -2.75
CA MET A 12 5.88 11.19 -2.80
C MET A 12 5.51 11.53 -4.23
N SER A 13 6.48 11.70 -5.12
CA SER A 13 6.21 11.91 -6.54
C SER A 13 5.49 10.71 -7.16
N HIS A 14 5.98 9.50 -6.91
CA HIS A 14 5.34 8.28 -7.41
C HIS A 14 3.98 8.02 -6.78
N LEU A 15 3.84 8.33 -5.50
CA LEU A 15 2.63 8.08 -4.75
C LEU A 15 1.50 9.05 -5.14
N LEU A 16 1.82 10.34 -5.23
CA LEU A 16 0.82 11.40 -5.33
C LEU A 16 0.66 11.97 -6.74
N LEU A 17 1.72 12.00 -7.55
CA LEU A 17 1.72 12.67 -8.84
C LEU A 17 1.72 11.72 -10.04
N LYS A 18 2.12 10.47 -9.85
CA LYS A 18 2.19 9.45 -10.89
C LYS A 18 1.19 8.35 -10.63
N ASP A 19 1.01 7.47 -11.60
CA ASP A 19 0.08 6.34 -11.54
C ASP A 19 0.72 5.05 -11.03
N THR A 20 1.93 5.11 -10.49
CA THR A 20 2.74 3.96 -10.09
C THR A 20 1.98 2.98 -9.19
N PHE A 21 1.23 3.51 -8.21
CA PHE A 21 0.53 2.70 -7.21
C PHE A 21 -0.99 2.67 -7.42
N ASP A 22 -1.48 3.16 -8.56
CA ASP A 22 -2.90 3.36 -8.79
C ASP A 22 -3.75 2.10 -8.68
N HIS A 23 -3.18 0.93 -9.02
CA HIS A 23 -3.91 -0.34 -8.99
C HIS A 23 -3.79 -1.08 -7.65
N PHE A 24 -3.06 -0.51 -6.70
CA PHE A 24 -3.01 -1.06 -5.34
C PHE A 24 -4.31 -0.74 -4.61
N SER A 25 -4.72 -1.64 -3.73
CA SER A 25 -5.81 -1.36 -2.79
C SER A 25 -5.32 -0.36 -1.75
N PHE A 26 -6.16 0.61 -1.44
CA PHE A 26 -5.92 1.55 -0.34
C PHE A 26 -6.62 1.03 0.92
N ILE A 27 -5.85 0.73 1.95
CA ILE A 27 -6.39 0.17 3.19
C ILE A 27 -6.80 1.28 4.15
N GLU A 28 -5.84 2.14 4.48
CA GLU A 28 -6.10 3.30 5.33
C GLU A 28 -4.98 4.33 5.19
N GLY A 29 -5.29 5.57 5.55
CA GLY A 29 -4.32 6.63 5.57
C GLY A 29 -4.56 7.59 6.72
N GLU A 30 -3.47 8.13 7.26
CA GLU A 30 -3.50 9.18 8.27
C GLU A 30 -2.45 10.21 7.91
N ILE A 31 -2.87 11.47 7.78
CA ILE A 31 -2.00 12.57 7.36
C ILE A 31 -2.13 13.70 8.37
N THR A 32 -1.03 14.13 8.95
CA THR A 32 -1.00 15.22 9.90
C THR A 32 -0.31 16.45 9.29
N THR A 33 -1.09 17.49 9.10
CA THR A 33 -0.62 18.83 8.73
C THR A 33 -0.94 19.78 9.88
N PHE A 34 -1.85 20.76 9.70
CA PHE A 34 -2.38 21.55 10.82
C PHE A 34 -3.42 20.76 11.64
N ASN A 35 -4.02 19.76 11.04
CA ASN A 35 -4.90 18.78 11.69
C ASN A 35 -4.48 17.38 11.27
N THR A 36 -5.03 16.39 11.94
CA THR A 36 -4.89 14.99 11.52
C THR A 36 -6.10 14.59 10.72
N PHE A 37 -5.86 14.12 9.49
CA PHE A 37 -6.88 13.62 8.57
C PHE A 37 -6.76 12.12 8.49
N THR A 38 -7.84 11.42 8.79
CA THR A 38 -7.90 9.95 8.72
C THR A 38 -8.83 9.54 7.59
N ILE A 39 -8.36 8.64 6.73
CA ILE A 39 -9.14 8.11 5.62
C ILE A 39 -9.18 6.59 5.75
N ASP A 40 -10.39 6.05 5.85
CA ASP A 40 -10.65 4.62 5.86
C ASP A 40 -10.89 4.18 4.41
N GLY A 41 -10.11 3.21 3.93
CA GLY A 41 -10.23 2.71 2.56
C GLY A 41 -11.34 1.69 2.35
N PHE A 42 -12.04 1.31 3.39
CA PHE A 42 -13.15 0.35 3.31
C PHE A 42 -14.32 0.97 2.53
N LEU A 43 -14.72 0.33 1.42
CA LEU A 43 -15.81 0.85 0.59
C LEU A 43 -17.15 0.72 1.29
N LYS A 44 -17.91 1.81 1.27
CA LYS A 44 -19.28 1.87 1.81
C LYS A 44 -20.24 1.49 0.68
N LYS A 45 -20.73 0.28 0.69
CA LYS A 45 -21.55 -0.28 -0.40
C LYS A 45 -22.82 0.53 -0.65
N ASP A 46 -23.38 1.10 0.39
CA ASP A 46 -24.64 1.87 0.31
C ASP A 46 -24.49 3.18 -0.47
N PHE A 47 -23.29 3.66 -0.69
CA PHE A 47 -23.03 4.87 -1.46
C PHE A 47 -23.25 4.66 -2.98
N PHE A 48 -23.17 3.43 -3.44
CA PHE A 48 -23.18 3.12 -4.86
C PHE A 48 -24.56 2.63 -5.29
N ASP A 49 -24.97 2.99 -6.52
CA ASP A 49 -26.18 2.44 -7.14
C ASP A 49 -26.01 0.94 -7.39
N GLU A 50 -24.84 0.55 -7.95
CA GLU A 50 -24.41 -0.84 -8.02
C GLU A 50 -23.20 -1.01 -7.13
N ALA A 51 -23.33 -1.79 -6.05
CA ALA A 51 -22.24 -2.01 -5.10
C ALA A 51 -21.06 -2.69 -5.79
N PRO A 52 -19.83 -2.12 -5.69
CA PRO A 52 -18.64 -2.76 -6.23
C PRO A 52 -18.32 -4.05 -5.45
N GLU A 53 -17.64 -4.98 -6.11
CA GLU A 53 -17.22 -6.24 -5.46
C GLU A 53 -16.02 -6.03 -4.55
N ASP A 54 -15.21 -5.00 -4.80
CA ASP A 54 -14.02 -4.69 -4.02
C ASP A 54 -14.38 -4.35 -2.57
N VAL A 55 -13.55 -4.76 -1.63
CA VAL A 55 -13.69 -4.42 -0.21
C VAL A 55 -13.11 -3.03 0.05
N HIS A 56 -12.00 -2.70 -0.59
CA HIS A 56 -11.30 -1.43 -0.42
C HIS A 56 -11.23 -0.64 -1.72
N SER A 57 -11.11 0.68 -1.61
CA SER A 57 -10.86 1.54 -2.76
C SER A 57 -9.50 1.21 -3.37
N HIS A 58 -9.33 1.51 -4.66
CA HIS A 58 -8.01 1.57 -5.27
C HIS A 58 -7.33 2.90 -4.91
N TRP A 59 -6.02 2.89 -4.82
CA TRP A 59 -5.25 4.12 -4.55
C TRP A 59 -5.55 5.21 -5.59
N LYS A 60 -5.78 4.83 -6.82
CA LYS A 60 -6.18 5.74 -7.90
C LYS A 60 -7.31 6.68 -7.50
N ASP A 61 -8.33 6.15 -6.82
CA ASP A 61 -9.53 6.91 -6.47
C ASP A 61 -9.34 7.82 -5.24
N VAL A 62 -8.30 7.57 -4.46
CA VAL A 62 -8.01 8.29 -3.20
C VAL A 62 -6.84 9.25 -3.34
N ARG A 63 -5.96 8.99 -4.29
CA ARG A 63 -4.69 9.71 -4.49
C ARG A 63 -4.87 11.23 -4.51
N GLU A 64 -5.83 11.71 -5.27
CA GLU A 64 -6.06 13.15 -5.41
C GLU A 64 -6.48 13.82 -4.08
N PHE A 65 -7.29 13.14 -3.28
CA PHE A 65 -7.68 13.65 -1.97
C PHE A 65 -6.48 13.78 -1.04
N CYS A 66 -5.62 12.78 -1.01
CA CYS A 66 -4.41 12.82 -0.21
C CYS A 66 -3.46 13.92 -0.70
N PHE A 67 -3.34 14.09 -2.02
CA PHE A 67 -2.53 15.15 -2.60
C PHE A 67 -3.04 16.53 -2.16
N GLN A 68 -4.35 16.76 -2.16
CA GLN A 68 -4.94 18.03 -1.72
C GLN A 68 -4.65 18.33 -0.25
N ILE A 69 -4.60 17.31 0.60
CA ILE A 69 -4.27 17.48 2.01
C ILE A 69 -2.77 17.82 2.18
N ILE A 70 -1.90 17.15 1.44
CA ILE A 70 -0.44 17.22 1.61
C ILE A 70 0.14 18.45 0.93
N ARG A 71 -0.43 18.87 -0.20
CA ARG A 71 0.12 19.98 -0.99
C ARG A 71 0.16 21.28 -0.19
N GLY A 72 1.17 22.08 -0.46
CA GLY A 72 1.32 23.38 0.17
C GLY A 72 2.78 23.72 0.36
N LYS A 73 3.02 24.89 0.98
CA LYS A 73 4.38 25.39 1.21
C LYS A 73 5.10 24.65 2.33
N ARG A 74 4.35 23.98 3.21
CA ARG A 74 4.90 23.26 4.36
C ARG A 74 4.78 21.77 4.16
N THR A 75 5.85 21.06 4.47
CA THR A 75 5.85 19.60 4.51
C THR A 75 4.90 19.13 5.62
N PRO A 76 4.13 18.06 5.40
CA PRO A 76 3.34 17.47 6.48
C PRO A 76 4.21 17.09 7.67
N LEU A 77 3.66 17.14 8.87
CA LEU A 77 4.37 16.70 10.07
C LEU A 77 4.62 15.20 10.04
N SER A 78 3.65 14.46 9.56
CA SER A 78 3.75 13.00 9.44
C SER A 78 2.65 12.48 8.54
N PHE A 79 2.85 11.26 8.00
CA PHE A 79 1.77 10.52 7.37
C PHE A 79 2.03 9.02 7.45
N LYS A 80 0.95 8.27 7.38
CA LYS A 80 0.95 6.82 7.30
C LYS A 80 -0.05 6.42 6.21
N ILE A 81 0.40 5.68 5.22
CA ILE A 81 -0.46 5.18 4.14
C ILE A 81 -0.18 3.69 3.98
N ILE A 82 -1.24 2.89 4.10
CA ILE A 82 -1.15 1.44 3.94
C ILE A 82 -1.81 1.06 2.63
N LEU A 83 -1.02 0.47 1.74
CA LEU A 83 -1.46 -0.08 0.47
C LEU A 83 -1.33 -1.60 0.51
N SER A 84 -2.13 -2.28 -0.29
CA SER A 84 -2.01 -3.73 -0.50
C SER A 84 -2.03 -4.04 -1.97
N LEU A 85 -1.34 -5.12 -2.35
CA LEU A 85 -1.58 -5.71 -3.67
C LEU A 85 -3.09 -5.97 -3.77
N ALA A 86 -3.69 -5.60 -4.91
CA ALA A 86 -5.12 -5.79 -5.08
C ALA A 86 -5.48 -7.28 -5.13
N PRO A 87 -6.62 -7.70 -4.55
CA PRO A 87 -7.00 -9.11 -4.50
C PRO A 87 -7.04 -9.80 -5.87
N GLU A 88 -7.43 -9.09 -6.93
CA GLU A 88 -7.43 -9.61 -8.29
C GLU A 88 -6.04 -9.98 -8.81
N ASN A 89 -4.99 -9.51 -8.15
CA ASN A 89 -3.60 -9.79 -8.53
C ASN A 89 -2.94 -10.85 -7.65
N PHE A 90 -3.63 -11.39 -6.66
CA PHE A 90 -3.05 -12.41 -5.77
C PHE A 90 -2.71 -13.69 -6.53
N SER A 91 -3.61 -14.15 -7.39
CA SER A 91 -3.40 -15.36 -8.18
C SER A 91 -2.17 -15.25 -9.08
N ASP A 92 -2.07 -14.13 -9.80
CA ASP A 92 -0.92 -13.89 -10.70
C ASP A 92 0.40 -13.79 -9.92
N PHE A 93 0.38 -13.22 -8.72
CA PHE A 93 1.55 -13.15 -7.87
C PHE A 93 2.03 -14.56 -7.46
N LEU A 94 1.10 -15.41 -7.01
CA LEU A 94 1.43 -16.78 -6.61
C LEU A 94 2.05 -17.58 -7.76
N LEU A 95 1.52 -17.39 -8.98
CA LEU A 95 2.06 -18.03 -10.17
C LEU A 95 3.44 -17.51 -10.55
N LYS A 96 3.59 -16.18 -10.57
CA LYS A 96 4.82 -15.52 -11.00
C LYS A 96 6.01 -15.89 -10.11
N TYR A 97 5.79 -15.94 -8.80
CA TYR A 97 6.84 -16.24 -7.83
C TYR A 97 6.87 -17.71 -7.40
N GLU A 98 6.11 -18.55 -8.09
CA GLU A 98 6.10 -19.99 -7.87
C GLU A 98 5.83 -20.37 -6.41
N VAL A 99 4.91 -19.66 -5.77
CA VAL A 99 4.51 -19.93 -4.38
C VAL A 99 3.40 -20.97 -4.38
N SER A 100 3.69 -22.15 -3.87
CA SER A 100 2.71 -23.23 -3.70
C SER A 100 2.24 -23.30 -2.24
N GLY A 101 1.11 -23.97 -2.02
CA GLY A 101 0.58 -24.15 -0.67
C GLY A 101 -0.32 -23.03 -0.17
N PHE A 102 -0.55 -22.02 -1.01
CA PHE A 102 -1.46 -20.91 -0.70
C PHE A 102 -2.45 -20.72 -1.83
N ARG A 103 -3.70 -20.44 -1.49
CA ARG A 103 -4.73 -20.04 -2.46
C ARG A 103 -4.97 -18.55 -2.36
N PRO A 104 -5.42 -17.88 -3.44
CA PRO A 104 -5.78 -16.46 -3.35
C PRO A 104 -6.77 -16.17 -2.22
N GLU A 105 -7.71 -17.07 -1.97
CA GLU A 105 -8.74 -16.93 -0.94
C GLU A 105 -8.16 -16.94 0.48
N ASP A 106 -6.95 -17.47 0.67
CA ASP A 106 -6.29 -17.52 1.97
C ASP A 106 -5.62 -16.20 2.33
N ILE A 107 -5.45 -15.30 1.37
CA ILE A 107 -4.72 -14.04 1.53
C ILE A 107 -5.69 -12.92 1.88
N GLN A 108 -5.46 -12.25 3.02
CA GLN A 108 -6.19 -11.06 3.40
C GLN A 108 -5.55 -9.81 2.79
N GLY A 109 -4.23 -9.72 2.81
CA GLY A 109 -3.50 -8.60 2.23
C GLY A 109 -2.02 -8.87 2.11
N MET A 110 -1.40 -8.15 1.17
CA MET A 110 0.05 -8.12 0.97
C MET A 110 0.44 -6.65 0.94
N TYR A 111 1.00 -6.15 2.04
CA TYR A 111 1.00 -4.74 2.39
C TYR A 111 2.33 -4.04 2.11
N LEU A 112 2.19 -2.79 1.73
CA LEU A 112 3.23 -1.76 1.78
C LEU A 112 2.75 -0.71 2.78
N ASN A 113 3.43 -0.61 3.91
CA ASN A 113 3.09 0.35 4.95
C ASN A 113 4.08 1.51 4.88
N LEU A 114 3.64 2.62 4.30
CA LEU A 114 4.45 3.82 4.12
C LEU A 114 4.27 4.72 5.35
N ASN A 115 5.37 5.04 6.01
CA ASN A 115 5.35 5.82 7.26
C ASN A 115 6.39 6.94 7.20
N TYR A 116 5.92 8.18 7.24
CA TYR A 116 6.75 9.38 7.29
C TYR A 116 6.63 10.02 8.68
N ASP A 117 7.74 10.18 9.36
CA ASP A 117 7.76 10.71 10.73
C ASP A 117 8.13 12.19 10.82
N GLY A 118 8.19 12.87 9.68
CA GLY A 118 8.64 14.27 9.58
C GLY A 118 10.09 14.40 9.13
N THR A 119 10.86 13.34 9.20
CA THR A 119 12.28 13.31 8.83
C THR A 119 12.58 12.19 7.85
N ARG A 120 12.10 10.99 8.15
CA ARG A 120 12.41 9.77 7.42
C ARG A 120 11.13 9.11 6.92
N LEU A 121 11.17 8.65 5.69
CA LEU A 121 10.11 7.83 5.11
C LEU A 121 10.59 6.38 5.05
N THR A 122 9.79 5.49 5.62
CA THR A 122 10.06 4.05 5.58
C THR A 122 8.91 3.31 4.93
N CYS A 123 9.21 2.16 4.34
CA CYS A 123 8.22 1.19 3.90
C CYS A 123 8.44 -0.10 4.66
N THR A 124 7.43 -0.54 5.38
CA THR A 124 7.42 -1.84 6.04
C THR A 124 6.54 -2.77 5.22
N THR A 125 7.09 -3.91 4.82
CA THR A 125 6.35 -4.94 4.09
C THR A 125 5.75 -5.94 5.06
N GLY A 126 4.64 -6.56 4.66
CA GLY A 126 4.01 -7.59 5.49
C GLY A 126 2.88 -8.25 4.75
N ILE A 127 2.43 -9.37 5.25
CA ILE A 127 1.27 -10.07 4.74
C ILE A 127 0.31 -10.39 5.88
N SER A 128 -0.95 -10.59 5.53
CA SER A 128 -1.96 -11.10 6.45
C SER A 128 -2.71 -12.24 5.77
N LEU A 129 -2.85 -13.34 6.47
CA LEU A 129 -3.52 -14.54 5.99
C LEU A 129 -4.77 -14.79 6.82
N LYS A 130 -5.79 -15.39 6.19
CA LYS A 130 -7.05 -15.76 6.85
C LYS A 130 -6.94 -17.07 7.61
N LEU A 131 -5.80 -17.75 7.52
CA LEU A 131 -5.51 -19.00 8.22
C LEU A 131 -4.18 -18.90 8.95
N PHE A 132 -4.00 -19.76 9.96
CA PHE A 132 -2.72 -19.88 10.64
C PHE A 132 -1.82 -20.85 9.88
N THR A 133 -0.55 -20.43 9.68
CA THR A 133 0.46 -21.29 9.08
C THR A 133 1.86 -20.91 9.59
N MET A 134 2.74 -21.89 9.65
CA MET A 134 4.16 -21.69 9.94
C MET A 134 4.98 -21.50 8.66
N ASP A 135 4.35 -21.67 7.49
CA ASP A 135 5.01 -21.51 6.20
C ASP A 135 5.25 -20.03 5.89
N LYS A 136 6.52 -19.66 5.72
CA LYS A 136 6.98 -18.29 5.47
C LYS A 136 7.31 -18.00 4.00
N THR A 137 7.01 -18.93 3.09
CA THR A 137 7.38 -18.78 1.68
C THR A 137 6.70 -17.59 1.02
N LEU A 138 5.41 -17.37 1.29
CA LEU A 138 4.70 -16.22 0.72
C LEU A 138 5.23 -14.90 1.29
N GLU A 139 5.46 -14.83 2.59
CA GLU A 139 6.02 -13.64 3.23
C GLU A 139 7.36 -13.26 2.61
N LYS A 140 8.26 -14.24 2.44
CA LYS A 140 9.56 -14.02 1.80
C LYS A 140 9.43 -13.56 0.36
N ALA A 141 8.55 -14.21 -0.40
CA ALA A 141 8.31 -13.84 -1.79
C ALA A 141 7.81 -12.39 -1.91
N TRP A 142 6.90 -12.00 -1.03
CA TRP A 142 6.39 -10.63 -1.01
C TRP A 142 7.47 -9.61 -0.62
N ASP A 143 8.24 -9.91 0.41
CA ASP A 143 9.33 -9.04 0.85
C ASP A 143 10.34 -8.78 -0.28
N GLU A 144 10.73 -9.83 -0.99
CA GLU A 144 11.66 -9.74 -2.10
C GLU A 144 11.06 -8.99 -3.30
N ALA A 145 9.81 -9.28 -3.63
CA ALA A 145 9.13 -8.62 -4.74
C ALA A 145 8.95 -7.13 -4.50
N ALA A 146 8.53 -6.77 -3.29
CA ALA A 146 8.34 -5.37 -2.90
C ALA A 146 9.67 -4.60 -2.93
N GLN A 147 10.72 -5.18 -2.36
CA GLN A 147 12.05 -4.57 -2.37
C GLN A 147 12.55 -4.36 -3.79
N LYS A 148 12.41 -5.37 -4.64
CA LYS A 148 12.83 -5.29 -6.04
C LYS A 148 12.11 -4.16 -6.77
N LYS A 149 10.79 -4.07 -6.60
CA LYS A 149 9.99 -3.02 -7.24
C LYS A 149 10.42 -1.63 -6.78
N LEU A 150 10.60 -1.44 -5.47
CA LEU A 150 11.00 -0.15 -4.92
C LEU A 150 12.41 0.25 -5.35
N LEU A 151 13.32 -0.72 -5.49
CA LEU A 151 14.67 -0.48 -6.04
C LEU A 151 14.61 -0.08 -7.52
N GLU A 152 13.80 -0.77 -8.32
CA GLU A 152 13.62 -0.47 -9.74
C GLU A 152 13.06 0.94 -9.96
N LEU A 153 12.21 1.41 -9.06
CA LEU A 153 11.64 2.75 -9.07
C LEU A 153 12.60 3.81 -8.51
N GLU A 154 13.79 3.41 -8.07
CA GLU A 154 14.79 4.28 -7.46
C GLU A 154 14.29 4.98 -6.21
N LEU A 155 13.44 4.30 -5.44
CA LEU A 155 12.86 4.85 -4.21
C LEU A 155 13.68 4.53 -2.96
N VAL A 156 14.45 3.45 -2.98
CA VAL A 156 15.22 3.01 -1.81
C VAL A 156 16.50 3.82 -1.70
N ILE A 157 16.78 4.30 -0.51
CA ILE A 157 18.02 5.00 -0.20
C ILE A 157 19.07 4.00 0.25
#